data_b894ef4d331b9b5f090f2463c5636ad6
#
_entry.id   b894ef4d331b9b5f090f2463c5636ad6
#
_cell.length_a   1.000
_cell.length_b   1.000
_cell.length_c   1.000
_cell.angle_alpha   90.00
_cell.angle_beta   90.00
_cell.angle_gamma   90.00
#
_symmetry.space_group_name_H-M   'P 1'
#
loop_
_entity.id
_entity.type
_entity.pdbx_description
1 polymer ?
#
loop_
_entity_poly.entity_id
_entity_poly.type
_entity_poly.pdbx_seq_one_letter_code
_entity_poly.pdbx_strand_id
1 'polypeptide(L)'
;MKIKVNQQNDFEIPEGSTAKHVAEKLHLTAPEQAVAVSINGALKDFSTPLQDGDVVLFYSFDDAQGKEVFWHTSAHVLAQAVMRLWPSAKPTIGPPIEHGFYYDFADLTLSDEDFEKIETEVEKIIHENHKPERMEFASKDEALKRFSHNPYKKELIGEFDEKGAISGYHQGEFFDLCRGPHLAALNKIKAFKVLKTSGAYWRGDSTKEMLTRIYAISFPDKKRLKDYLFMVEEAKKRDHKVLGPMLDLFSFKEEAPGMPFIHPHGLIIWNRLIAFLRECLDAAGYQEIKTPMMMSKELWERSGHWYHYKENMYLSQIEEREFAIKPMNCPGCMLYYRTAIHSYRELPLRIAEIGHVHRFEASGALNGLFRVRGFHQDDAHLFMRPEQIQDEIHQILQLADKIYMTFGLPYRLELSTRPEKSKTIGSDEDWEVATNGLKGALDDWGHSYRINEGDGAF
;
A
#
# COMPACT_ATOMS: atom_id res chain seq x y z
N MET A 1 -20.58 33.05 -13.98
CA MET A 1 -19.29 32.45 -14.34
C MET A 1 -19.47 31.01 -14.77
N LYS A 2 -18.59 30.52 -15.64
CA LYS A 2 -18.63 29.15 -16.18
C LYS A 2 -17.49 28.33 -15.58
N ILE A 3 -17.79 27.11 -15.15
CA ILE A 3 -16.83 26.19 -14.65
C ILE A 3 -16.99 24.83 -15.33
N LYS A 4 -15.97 23.97 -15.29
CA LYS A 4 -16.07 22.59 -15.77
C LYS A 4 -16.22 21.66 -14.57
N VAL A 5 -17.24 20.78 -14.58
CA VAL A 5 -17.50 19.85 -13.49
C VAL A 5 -17.37 18.41 -13.97
N ASN A 6 -16.60 17.58 -13.26
CA ASN A 6 -16.38 16.15 -13.55
C ASN A 6 -16.04 15.86 -15.02
N GLN A 7 -15.20 16.72 -15.62
CA GLN A 7 -14.78 16.66 -17.03
C GLN A 7 -15.94 16.74 -18.06
N GLN A 8 -17.13 17.13 -17.63
CA GLN A 8 -18.28 17.36 -18.51
C GLN A 8 -18.46 18.87 -18.85
N ASN A 9 -19.42 19.16 -19.70
CA ASN A 9 -19.70 20.51 -20.25
C ASN A 9 -19.71 21.66 -19.24
N ASP A 10 -19.52 22.88 -19.72
CA ASP A 10 -19.59 24.13 -18.97
C ASP A 10 -20.84 24.21 -18.08
N PHE A 11 -20.63 24.47 -16.80
CA PHE A 11 -21.66 24.57 -15.79
C PHE A 11 -21.77 26.03 -15.31
N GLU A 12 -22.91 26.64 -15.45
CA GLU A 12 -23.11 28.05 -15.08
C GLU A 12 -23.51 28.20 -13.64
N ILE A 13 -22.76 29.02 -12.89
CA ILE A 13 -22.98 29.35 -11.50
C ILE A 13 -22.89 30.86 -11.23
N PRO A 14 -23.59 31.38 -10.23
CA PRO A 14 -23.45 32.77 -9.78
C PRO A 14 -22.01 33.09 -9.36
N GLU A 15 -21.62 34.35 -9.44
CA GLU A 15 -20.36 34.85 -8.89
C GLU A 15 -20.37 34.69 -7.36
N GLY A 16 -19.20 34.31 -6.78
CA GLY A 16 -19.08 34.03 -5.35
C GLY A 16 -19.58 32.63 -4.93
N SER A 17 -19.98 31.77 -5.89
CA SER A 17 -20.31 30.37 -5.56
C SER A 17 -19.10 29.61 -5.09
N THR A 18 -19.32 28.60 -4.23
CA THR A 18 -18.29 27.68 -3.73
C THR A 18 -18.54 26.27 -4.27
N ALA A 19 -17.55 25.37 -4.11
CA ALA A 19 -17.72 23.97 -4.48
C ALA A 19 -18.92 23.33 -3.75
N LYS A 20 -19.25 23.78 -2.54
CA LYS A 20 -20.43 23.32 -1.79
C LYS A 20 -21.73 23.63 -2.51
N HIS A 21 -21.91 24.86 -3.01
CA HIS A 21 -23.10 25.24 -3.77
C HIS A 21 -23.27 24.40 -5.04
N VAL A 22 -22.15 24.07 -5.70
CA VAL A 22 -22.17 23.20 -6.89
C VAL A 22 -22.58 21.78 -6.52
N ALA A 23 -22.03 21.20 -5.44
CA ALA A 23 -22.41 19.87 -4.97
C ALA A 23 -23.90 19.78 -4.60
N GLU A 24 -24.43 20.81 -3.93
CA GLU A 24 -25.87 20.89 -3.59
C GLU A 24 -26.75 20.98 -4.85
N LYS A 25 -26.35 21.80 -5.85
CA LYS A 25 -27.06 21.92 -7.12
C LYS A 25 -27.05 20.64 -7.95
N LEU A 26 -26.00 19.84 -7.81
CA LEU A 26 -25.87 18.52 -8.45
C LEU A 26 -26.48 17.38 -7.62
N HIS A 27 -27.12 17.68 -6.49
CA HIS A 27 -27.69 16.71 -5.56
C HIS A 27 -26.71 15.66 -5.03
N LEU A 28 -25.42 16.02 -4.91
CA LEU A 28 -24.36 15.17 -4.35
C LEU A 28 -24.32 15.28 -2.81
N THR A 29 -25.45 14.98 -2.15
CA THR A 29 -25.62 15.22 -0.71
C THR A 29 -25.52 13.98 0.16
N ALA A 30 -25.60 12.77 -0.42
CA ALA A 30 -25.47 11.52 0.34
C ALA A 30 -24.11 11.45 1.08
N PRO A 31 -24.02 10.76 2.22
CA PRO A 31 -22.80 10.71 3.03
C PRO A 31 -21.56 10.23 2.26
N GLU A 32 -21.72 9.29 1.34
CA GLU A 32 -20.67 8.73 0.50
C GLU A 32 -20.32 9.60 -0.70
N GLN A 33 -21.18 10.54 -1.11
CA GLN A 33 -21.00 11.41 -2.26
C GLN A 33 -20.31 12.72 -1.90
N ALA A 34 -19.55 13.30 -2.83
CA ALA A 34 -18.86 14.57 -2.66
C ALA A 34 -18.23 14.72 -1.26
N VAL A 35 -17.37 13.77 -0.89
CA VAL A 35 -16.63 13.81 0.37
C VAL A 35 -15.33 14.61 0.24
N ALA A 36 -14.80 14.73 -0.98
CA ALA A 36 -13.68 15.60 -1.30
C ALA A 36 -13.94 16.33 -2.62
N VAL A 37 -13.21 17.43 -2.84
CA VAL A 37 -13.26 18.21 -4.07
C VAL A 37 -11.85 18.66 -4.46
N SER A 38 -11.52 18.59 -5.75
CA SER A 38 -10.35 19.29 -6.28
C SER A 38 -10.78 20.44 -7.18
N ILE A 39 -10.01 21.52 -7.13
CA ILE A 39 -10.13 22.68 -8.00
C ILE A 39 -8.80 22.82 -8.75
N ASN A 40 -8.83 22.72 -10.06
CA ASN A 40 -7.64 22.77 -10.93
C ASN A 40 -6.59 21.73 -10.51
N GLY A 41 -7.04 20.51 -10.18
CA GLY A 41 -6.18 19.38 -9.78
C GLY A 41 -5.70 19.36 -8.32
N ALA A 42 -5.92 20.45 -7.56
CA ALA A 42 -5.54 20.51 -6.14
C ALA A 42 -6.76 20.26 -5.23
N LEU A 43 -6.62 19.37 -4.22
CA LEU A 43 -7.65 19.19 -3.19
C LEU A 43 -7.86 20.48 -2.40
N LYS A 44 -9.11 20.89 -2.23
CA LYS A 44 -9.52 22.13 -1.57
C LYS A 44 -10.73 21.91 -0.66
N ASP A 45 -10.95 22.85 0.26
CA ASP A 45 -12.17 22.87 1.06
C ASP A 45 -13.40 23.19 0.22
N PHE A 46 -14.54 22.63 0.57
CA PHE A 46 -15.81 22.92 -0.07
C PHE A 46 -16.24 24.38 0.03
N SER A 47 -15.70 25.13 0.98
CA SER A 47 -15.92 26.57 1.17
C SER A 47 -15.08 27.45 0.25
N THR A 48 -14.14 26.87 -0.50
CA THR A 48 -13.27 27.63 -1.42
C THR A 48 -14.12 28.31 -2.49
N PRO A 49 -14.00 29.65 -2.65
CA PRO A 49 -14.67 30.37 -3.75
C PRO A 49 -14.16 29.93 -5.10
N LEU A 50 -15.08 29.71 -6.03
CA LEU A 50 -14.76 29.32 -7.42
C LEU A 50 -14.55 30.56 -8.30
N GLN A 51 -13.73 30.40 -9.33
CA GLN A 51 -13.44 31.40 -10.36
C GLN A 51 -13.92 30.95 -11.73
N ASP A 52 -14.03 31.90 -12.64
CA ASP A 52 -14.39 31.59 -14.01
C ASP A 52 -13.33 30.74 -14.70
N GLY A 53 -13.75 29.64 -15.33
CA GLY A 53 -12.86 28.68 -15.98
C GLY A 53 -12.34 27.56 -15.06
N ASP A 54 -12.65 27.54 -13.76
CA ASP A 54 -12.20 26.48 -12.86
C ASP A 54 -12.67 25.09 -13.30
N VAL A 55 -11.78 24.10 -13.11
CA VAL A 55 -12.07 22.68 -13.27
C VAL A 55 -12.30 22.06 -11.89
N VAL A 56 -13.54 21.65 -11.63
CA VAL A 56 -13.98 21.11 -10.35
C VAL A 56 -14.28 19.62 -10.48
N LEU A 57 -13.61 18.79 -9.67
CA LEU A 57 -13.86 17.36 -9.60
C LEU A 57 -14.33 16.98 -8.18
N PHE A 58 -15.47 16.30 -8.09
CA PHE A 58 -15.97 15.75 -6.83
C PHE A 58 -15.59 14.29 -6.70
N TYR A 59 -15.17 13.91 -5.50
CA TYR A 59 -14.78 12.56 -5.17
C TYR A 59 -15.74 11.94 -4.14
N SER A 60 -16.10 10.69 -4.38
CA SER A 60 -16.87 9.87 -3.46
C SER A 60 -15.97 9.26 -2.38
N PHE A 61 -16.58 8.61 -1.38
CA PHE A 61 -15.81 7.85 -0.39
C PHE A 61 -15.01 6.68 -1.02
N ASP A 62 -15.42 6.15 -2.17
CA ASP A 62 -14.74 5.03 -2.82
C ASP A 62 -13.47 5.45 -3.56
N ASP A 63 -13.34 6.73 -3.88
CA ASP A 63 -12.15 7.32 -4.48
C ASP A 63 -11.02 7.48 -3.45
N ALA A 64 -9.75 7.37 -3.88
CA ALA A 64 -8.59 7.50 -3.01
C ALA A 64 -8.57 8.87 -2.28
N GLN A 65 -8.81 9.95 -3.03
CA GLN A 65 -8.88 11.33 -2.51
C GLN A 65 -10.04 11.51 -1.53
N GLY A 66 -11.17 10.85 -1.81
CA GLY A 66 -12.32 10.87 -0.93
C GLY A 66 -12.03 10.19 0.40
N LYS A 67 -11.42 8.99 0.40
CA LYS A 67 -10.99 8.29 1.61
C LYS A 67 -9.98 9.11 2.42
N GLU A 68 -9.01 9.72 1.75
CA GLU A 68 -7.99 10.55 2.40
C GLU A 68 -8.62 11.68 3.22
N VAL A 69 -9.48 12.50 2.58
CA VAL A 69 -10.17 13.62 3.25
C VAL A 69 -11.13 13.14 4.35
N PHE A 70 -11.85 12.05 4.10
CA PHE A 70 -12.80 11.49 5.05
C PHE A 70 -12.10 11.01 6.33
N TRP A 71 -11.05 10.20 6.18
CA TRP A 71 -10.30 9.68 7.33
C TRP A 71 -9.45 10.74 8.00
N HIS A 72 -8.92 11.71 7.26
CA HIS A 72 -8.25 12.86 7.85
C HIS A 72 -9.20 13.64 8.77
N THR A 73 -10.42 13.93 8.33
CA THR A 73 -11.43 14.57 9.18
C THR A 73 -11.80 13.70 10.37
N SER A 74 -11.94 12.39 10.18
CA SER A 74 -12.24 11.45 11.26
C SER A 74 -11.12 11.38 12.30
N ALA A 75 -9.86 11.58 11.90
CA ALA A 75 -8.71 11.66 12.80
C ALA A 75 -8.82 12.92 13.73
N HIS A 76 -9.29 14.05 13.18
CA HIS A 76 -9.56 15.23 13.99
C HIS A 76 -10.74 15.03 14.96
N VAL A 77 -11.79 14.32 14.54
CA VAL A 77 -12.91 13.95 15.43
C VAL A 77 -12.44 13.05 16.57
N LEU A 78 -11.56 12.08 16.28
CA LEU A 78 -10.91 11.24 17.29
C LEU A 78 -10.09 12.10 18.26
N ALA A 79 -9.28 13.02 17.75
CA ALA A 79 -8.44 13.87 18.58
C ALA A 79 -9.28 14.77 19.50
N GLN A 80 -10.36 15.35 18.99
CA GLN A 80 -11.31 16.14 19.79
C GLN A 80 -11.93 15.28 20.90
N ALA A 81 -12.39 14.06 20.60
CA ALA A 81 -12.98 13.16 21.59
C ALA A 81 -11.99 12.80 22.70
N VAL A 82 -10.75 12.46 22.33
CA VAL A 82 -9.70 12.15 23.30
C VAL A 82 -9.39 13.35 24.18
N MET A 83 -9.27 14.55 23.62
CA MET A 83 -8.99 15.76 24.41
C MET A 83 -10.15 16.18 25.34
N ARG A 84 -11.40 15.88 24.95
CA ARG A 84 -12.56 16.08 25.85
C ARG A 84 -12.52 15.16 27.06
N LEU A 85 -12.15 13.87 26.82
CA LEU A 85 -12.10 12.85 27.88
C LEU A 85 -10.82 12.94 28.71
N TRP A 86 -9.70 13.27 28.10
CA TRP A 86 -8.39 13.41 28.73
C TRP A 86 -7.74 14.77 28.38
N PRO A 87 -8.08 15.83 29.08
CA PRO A 87 -7.59 17.19 28.76
C PRO A 87 -6.07 17.38 28.86
N SER A 88 -5.35 16.47 29.54
CA SER A 88 -3.89 16.46 29.63
C SER A 88 -3.21 15.87 28.39
N ALA A 89 -3.93 15.08 27.59
CA ALA A 89 -3.40 14.46 26.39
C ALA A 89 -2.94 15.52 25.37
N LYS A 90 -1.77 15.31 24.76
CA LYS A 90 -1.23 16.21 23.75
C LYS A 90 -1.29 15.55 22.37
N PRO A 91 -2.19 16.01 21.49
CA PRO A 91 -2.27 15.49 20.13
C PRO A 91 -1.00 15.84 19.35
N THR A 92 -0.46 14.89 18.60
CA THR A 92 0.75 15.08 17.80
C THR A 92 0.46 15.06 16.31
N ILE A 93 0.33 13.88 15.70
CA ILE A 93 -0.02 13.69 14.28
C ILE A 93 -1.09 12.60 14.11
N GLY A 94 -1.92 12.76 13.09
CA GLY A 94 -3.01 11.82 12.78
C GLY A 94 -3.27 11.67 11.28
N PRO A 95 -2.38 11.01 10.50
CA PRO A 95 -2.60 10.82 9.09
C PRO A 95 -3.59 9.68 8.79
N PRO A 96 -4.27 9.73 7.64
CA PRO A 96 -4.92 8.57 7.06
C PRO A 96 -3.87 7.52 6.64
N ILE A 97 -4.28 6.26 6.65
CA ILE A 97 -3.50 5.10 6.20
C ILE A 97 -4.34 4.27 5.23
N GLU A 98 -3.78 3.21 4.65
CA GLU A 98 -4.46 2.39 3.64
C GLU A 98 -5.84 1.89 4.11
N HIS A 99 -5.97 1.53 5.40
CA HIS A 99 -7.21 1.05 6.00
C HIS A 99 -7.54 1.84 7.28
N GLY A 100 -8.12 3.02 7.13
CA GLY A 100 -8.49 3.88 8.24
C GLY A 100 -7.46 4.98 8.51
N PHE A 101 -7.23 5.25 9.78
CA PHE A 101 -6.33 6.30 10.23
C PHE A 101 -5.83 6.00 11.64
N TYR A 102 -4.82 6.74 12.07
CA TYR A 102 -4.44 6.75 13.48
C TYR A 102 -4.27 8.18 13.97
N TYR A 103 -4.17 8.34 15.29
CA TYR A 103 -3.72 9.58 15.91
C TYR A 103 -2.81 9.27 17.10
N ASP A 104 -1.70 9.99 17.18
CA ASP A 104 -0.69 9.83 18.23
C ASP A 104 -0.86 10.89 19.32
N PHE A 105 -0.79 10.47 20.57
CA PHE A 105 -0.92 11.32 21.75
C PHE A 105 0.24 11.10 22.72
N ALA A 106 0.80 12.20 23.20
CA ALA A 106 1.63 12.16 24.41
C ALA A 106 0.77 12.34 25.66
N ASP A 107 1.30 11.96 26.80
CA ASP A 107 0.66 12.07 28.12
C ASP A 107 -0.73 11.37 28.17
N LEU A 108 -0.87 10.25 27.48
CA LEU A 108 -2.10 9.46 27.42
C LEU A 108 -1.79 7.97 27.67
N THR A 109 -2.56 7.35 28.56
CA THR A 109 -2.56 5.89 28.75
C THR A 109 -4.00 5.41 28.65
N LEU A 110 -4.24 4.39 27.82
CA LEU A 110 -5.55 3.82 27.55
C LEU A 110 -5.56 2.31 27.77
N SER A 111 -6.72 1.82 28.16
CA SER A 111 -7.09 0.40 28.14
C SER A 111 -8.17 0.14 27.10
N ASP A 112 -8.44 -1.14 26.77
CA ASP A 112 -9.49 -1.50 25.84
C ASP A 112 -10.89 -1.06 26.31
N GLU A 113 -11.09 -0.90 27.65
CA GLU A 113 -12.34 -0.39 28.24
C GLU A 113 -12.60 1.09 27.89
N ASP A 114 -11.59 1.82 27.50
CA ASP A 114 -11.73 3.24 27.12
C ASP A 114 -12.22 3.43 25.69
N PHE A 115 -12.17 2.37 24.86
CA PHE A 115 -12.59 2.47 23.46
C PHE A 115 -14.05 2.85 23.32
N GLU A 116 -14.94 2.25 24.09
CA GLU A 116 -16.37 2.57 24.08
C GLU A 116 -16.65 4.01 24.52
N LYS A 117 -15.88 4.53 25.47
CA LYS A 117 -15.99 5.94 25.90
C LYS A 117 -15.60 6.89 24.77
N ILE A 118 -14.51 6.58 24.07
CA ILE A 118 -14.05 7.36 22.91
C ILE A 118 -15.11 7.33 21.80
N GLU A 119 -15.63 6.15 21.45
CA GLU A 119 -16.64 5.98 20.42
C GLU A 119 -17.91 6.75 20.74
N THR A 120 -18.36 6.69 22.00
CA THR A 120 -19.52 7.47 22.48
C THR A 120 -19.29 8.98 22.37
N GLU A 121 -18.10 9.46 22.70
CA GLU A 121 -17.79 10.89 22.59
C GLU A 121 -17.67 11.33 21.13
N VAL A 122 -17.10 10.47 20.25
CA VAL A 122 -17.09 10.68 18.80
C VAL A 122 -18.51 10.82 18.25
N GLU A 123 -19.44 9.95 18.66
CA GLU A 123 -20.83 10.04 18.22
C GLU A 123 -21.48 11.39 18.62
N LYS A 124 -21.20 11.90 19.83
CA LYS A 124 -21.69 13.23 20.26
C LYS A 124 -21.13 14.34 19.38
N ILE A 125 -19.81 14.36 19.12
CA ILE A 125 -19.16 15.35 18.27
C ILE A 125 -19.74 15.33 16.85
N ILE A 126 -19.95 14.13 16.27
CA ILE A 126 -20.60 14.00 14.97
C ILE A 126 -22.03 14.58 14.99
N HIS A 127 -22.75 14.38 16.08
CA HIS A 127 -24.12 14.87 16.24
C HIS A 127 -24.18 16.38 16.40
N GLU A 128 -23.21 16.98 17.09
CA GLU A 128 -23.03 18.44 17.19
C GLU A 128 -22.78 19.05 15.82
N ASN A 129 -22.17 18.30 14.92
CA ASN A 129 -21.98 18.62 13.50
C ASN A 129 -21.33 19.99 13.25
N HIS A 130 -20.34 20.36 14.06
CA HIS A 130 -19.54 21.55 13.84
C HIS A 130 -18.83 21.45 12.47
N LYS A 131 -18.82 22.56 11.74
CA LYS A 131 -18.13 22.63 10.45
C LYS A 131 -16.64 22.79 10.69
N PRO A 132 -15.76 22.02 10.04
CA PRO A 132 -14.35 22.32 10.05
C PRO A 132 -14.09 23.64 9.31
N GLU A 133 -13.42 24.57 9.97
CA GLU A 133 -13.13 25.92 9.45
C GLU A 133 -11.62 26.14 9.41
N ARG A 134 -11.11 26.43 8.22
CA ARG A 134 -9.69 26.70 8.02
C ARG A 134 -9.32 28.09 8.55
N MET A 135 -8.20 28.14 9.26
CA MET A 135 -7.55 29.38 9.71
C MET A 135 -6.10 29.37 9.20
N GLU A 136 -5.68 30.46 8.58
CA GLU A 136 -4.28 30.66 8.20
C GLU A 136 -3.62 31.64 9.20
N PHE A 137 -2.39 31.30 9.60
CA PHE A 137 -1.60 32.16 10.46
C PHE A 137 -0.87 33.21 9.63
N ALA A 138 -0.87 34.45 10.12
CA ALA A 138 -0.17 35.55 9.47
C ALA A 138 1.36 35.38 9.54
N SER A 139 1.86 34.63 10.52
CA SER A 139 3.30 34.35 10.67
C SER A 139 3.56 33.04 11.42
N LYS A 140 4.78 32.54 11.31
CA LYS A 140 5.29 31.37 12.05
C LYS A 140 5.25 31.64 13.57
N ASP A 141 5.54 32.85 14.01
CA ASP A 141 5.52 33.23 15.42
C ASP A 141 4.11 33.18 16.00
N GLU A 142 3.10 33.59 15.24
CA GLU A 142 1.69 33.48 15.65
C GLU A 142 1.30 32.01 15.85
N ALA A 143 1.66 31.12 14.89
CA ALA A 143 1.44 29.70 15.01
C ALA A 143 2.16 29.10 16.24
N LEU A 144 3.43 29.42 16.46
CA LEU A 144 4.19 28.98 17.63
C LEU A 144 3.58 29.46 18.95
N LYS A 145 3.04 30.67 18.98
CA LYS A 145 2.34 31.19 20.15
C LYS A 145 1.04 30.45 20.42
N ARG A 146 0.27 30.15 19.36
CA ARG A 146 -1.00 29.40 19.47
C ARG A 146 -0.78 28.01 20.02
N PHE A 147 0.28 27.34 19.60
CA PHE A 147 0.63 25.97 20.03
C PHE A 147 1.69 25.95 21.15
N SER A 148 1.84 27.04 21.92
CA SER A 148 2.87 27.13 22.97
C SER A 148 2.79 26.03 24.03
N HIS A 149 1.60 25.48 24.28
CA HIS A 149 1.31 24.40 25.22
C HIS A 149 1.67 22.98 24.68
N ASN A 150 1.93 22.83 23.37
CA ASN A 150 2.19 21.54 22.74
C ASN A 150 3.59 21.52 22.09
N PRO A 151 4.59 20.86 22.70
CA PRO A 151 5.96 20.85 22.19
C PRO A 151 6.09 20.18 20.82
N TYR A 152 5.26 19.14 20.55
CA TYR A 152 5.28 18.41 19.27
C TYR A 152 4.80 19.29 18.12
N LYS A 153 3.72 20.05 18.31
CA LYS A 153 3.24 21.00 17.29
C LYS A 153 4.24 22.14 17.06
N LYS A 154 4.94 22.59 18.10
CA LYS A 154 6.02 23.58 17.96
C LYS A 154 7.18 23.03 17.12
N GLU A 155 7.59 21.78 17.34
CA GLU A 155 8.62 21.12 16.54
C GLU A 155 8.20 21.04 15.07
N LEU A 156 6.95 20.61 14.79
CA LEU A 156 6.40 20.56 13.43
C LEU A 156 6.38 21.94 12.74
N ILE A 157 5.92 22.98 13.47
CA ILE A 157 5.90 24.36 12.95
C ILE A 157 7.32 24.85 12.67
N GLY A 158 8.29 24.45 13.51
CA GLY A 158 9.71 24.79 13.34
C GLY A 158 10.29 24.39 11.98
N GLU A 159 9.79 23.30 11.39
CA GLU A 159 10.26 22.74 10.12
C GLU A 159 9.60 23.33 8.87
N PHE A 160 8.52 24.08 9.03
CA PHE A 160 7.89 24.73 7.88
C PHE A 160 8.76 25.84 7.32
N ASP A 161 8.88 25.88 5.98
CA ASP A 161 9.55 26.97 5.29
C ASP A 161 8.89 28.32 5.61
N GLU A 162 9.69 29.37 5.74
CA GLU A 162 9.21 30.73 6.07
C GLU A 162 8.21 31.28 5.04
N LYS A 163 8.22 30.72 3.81
CA LYS A 163 7.34 31.14 2.71
C LYS A 163 6.07 30.29 2.58
N GLY A 164 5.93 29.20 3.37
CA GLY A 164 4.77 28.33 3.35
C GLY A 164 3.62 28.85 4.20
N ALA A 165 2.38 28.83 3.70
CA ALA A 165 1.20 29.15 4.51
C ALA A 165 1.03 28.09 5.61
N ILE A 166 1.10 28.51 6.87
CA ILE A 166 0.82 27.66 8.02
C ILE A 166 -0.66 27.79 8.33
N SER A 167 -1.37 26.67 8.42
CA SER A 167 -2.80 26.65 8.69
C SER A 167 -3.17 25.67 9.80
N GLY A 168 -4.32 25.91 10.39
CA GLY A 168 -4.99 25.02 11.32
C GLY A 168 -6.49 24.99 11.04
N TYR A 169 -7.19 24.08 11.70
CA TYR A 169 -8.64 23.95 11.56
C TYR A 169 -9.32 24.00 12.91
N HIS A 170 -10.36 24.83 12.98
CA HIS A 170 -11.33 24.82 14.07
C HIS A 170 -12.42 23.78 13.80
N GLN A 171 -12.82 23.05 14.85
CA GLN A 171 -13.94 22.13 14.85
C GLN A 171 -14.63 22.25 16.23
N GLY A 172 -15.58 23.19 16.34
CA GLY A 172 -16.09 23.59 17.64
C GLY A 172 -15.00 24.22 18.53
N GLU A 173 -14.82 23.67 19.72
CA GLU A 173 -13.74 24.09 20.65
C GLU A 173 -12.36 23.52 20.28
N PHE A 174 -12.32 22.45 19.46
CA PHE A 174 -11.07 21.82 19.05
C PHE A 174 -10.37 22.63 17.98
N PHE A 175 -9.05 22.75 18.10
CA PHE A 175 -8.20 23.41 17.11
C PHE A 175 -6.91 22.64 16.92
N ASP A 176 -6.58 22.29 15.68
CA ASP A 176 -5.35 21.58 15.38
C ASP A 176 -4.58 22.16 14.19
N LEU A 177 -3.24 21.95 14.20
CA LEU A 177 -2.34 22.28 13.10
C LEU A 177 -2.60 21.31 11.96
N CYS A 178 -3.01 21.81 10.80
CA CYS A 178 -3.45 20.98 9.71
C CYS A 178 -3.40 21.73 8.37
N ARG A 179 -3.06 21.01 7.30
CA ARG A 179 -3.08 21.54 5.92
C ARG A 179 -4.45 21.42 5.25
N GLY A 180 -5.29 20.54 5.76
CA GLY A 180 -6.57 20.18 5.14
C GLY A 180 -6.43 19.43 3.83
N PRO A 181 -7.51 19.37 3.00
CA PRO A 181 -8.85 19.81 3.34
C PRO A 181 -9.62 18.86 4.25
N HIS A 182 -10.81 19.28 4.67
CA HIS A 182 -11.72 18.51 5.50
C HIS A 182 -13.10 18.32 4.85
N LEU A 183 -13.90 17.38 5.40
CA LEU A 183 -15.30 17.22 5.04
C LEU A 183 -16.08 18.53 5.24
N ALA A 184 -17.05 18.80 4.38
CA ALA A 184 -17.94 19.96 4.52
C ALA A 184 -18.82 19.92 5.79
N ALA A 185 -19.04 18.72 6.35
CA ALA A 185 -19.84 18.50 7.55
C ALA A 185 -19.50 17.15 8.19
N LEU A 186 -19.44 17.08 9.52
CA LEU A 186 -19.10 15.86 10.27
C LEU A 186 -20.17 14.78 10.18
N ASN A 187 -21.42 15.17 9.94
CA ASN A 187 -22.54 14.23 9.83
C ASN A 187 -22.46 13.29 8.62
N LYS A 188 -21.46 13.44 7.73
CA LYS A 188 -21.12 12.45 6.70
C LYS A 188 -20.50 11.20 7.31
N ILE A 189 -19.89 11.27 8.48
CA ILE A 189 -19.37 10.14 9.24
C ILE A 189 -20.55 9.47 9.94
N LYS A 190 -20.96 8.28 9.48
CA LYS A 190 -22.13 7.54 10.04
C LYS A 190 -21.73 6.36 10.88
N ALA A 191 -20.49 5.92 10.80
CA ALA A 191 -19.95 4.81 11.56
C ALA A 191 -18.49 5.05 11.89
N PHE A 192 -18.11 4.76 13.13
CA PHE A 192 -16.77 4.96 13.66
C PHE A 192 -16.43 3.80 14.60
N LYS A 193 -15.18 3.32 14.57
CA LYS A 193 -14.69 2.27 15.45
C LYS A 193 -13.23 2.49 15.82
N VAL A 194 -12.91 2.42 17.11
CA VAL A 194 -11.54 2.26 17.59
C VAL A 194 -11.13 0.80 17.36
N LEU A 195 -9.99 0.56 16.72
CA LEU A 195 -9.54 -0.78 16.36
C LEU A 195 -8.57 -1.36 17.38
N LYS A 196 -7.58 -0.56 17.77
CA LYS A 196 -6.53 -0.94 18.73
C LYS A 196 -5.70 0.27 19.14
N THR A 197 -4.89 0.06 20.20
CA THR A 197 -3.83 0.99 20.56
C THR A 197 -2.46 0.32 20.43
N SER A 198 -1.42 1.12 20.27
CA SER A 198 -0.03 0.68 20.35
C SER A 198 0.88 1.80 20.85
N GLY A 199 2.07 1.45 21.35
CA GLY A 199 3.15 2.41 21.51
C GLY A 199 3.73 2.79 20.15
N ALA A 200 4.13 4.05 19.99
CA ALA A 200 4.86 4.52 18.82
C ALA A 200 5.87 5.59 19.26
N TYR A 201 7.13 5.47 18.85
CA TYR A 201 8.11 6.52 19.12
C TYR A 201 7.83 7.75 18.27
N TRP A 202 8.02 8.93 18.86
CA TRP A 202 7.89 10.18 18.13
C TRP A 202 8.77 10.17 16.88
N ARG A 203 8.14 10.29 15.69
CA ARG A 203 8.77 10.22 14.35
C ARG A 203 9.52 8.91 14.07
N GLY A 204 9.16 7.84 14.74
CA GLY A 204 9.83 6.54 14.57
C GLY A 204 11.23 6.45 15.18
N ASP A 205 11.67 7.46 15.92
CA ASP A 205 12.98 7.52 16.56
C ASP A 205 12.90 6.89 17.96
N SER A 206 13.51 5.72 18.14
CA SER A 206 13.50 4.97 19.41
C SER A 206 14.21 5.67 20.58
N THR A 207 14.92 6.77 20.32
CA THR A 207 15.56 7.61 21.36
C THR A 207 14.64 8.68 21.91
N LYS A 208 13.49 8.91 21.24
CA LYS A 208 12.46 9.89 21.64
C LYS A 208 11.36 9.25 22.47
N GLU A 209 10.47 10.10 22.98
CA GLU A 209 9.33 9.66 23.80
C GLU A 209 8.41 8.68 23.07
N MET A 210 7.89 7.72 23.84
CA MET A 210 6.87 6.79 23.39
C MET A 210 5.49 7.43 23.56
N LEU A 211 4.76 7.52 22.45
CA LEU A 211 3.40 8.04 22.35
C LEU A 211 2.39 6.89 22.37
N THR A 212 1.16 7.20 22.75
CA THR A 212 0.03 6.28 22.57
C THR A 212 -0.59 6.54 21.19
N ARG A 213 -0.53 5.55 20.33
CA ARG A 213 -1.16 5.55 19.00
C ARG A 213 -2.50 4.86 19.05
N ILE A 214 -3.55 5.55 18.64
CA ILE A 214 -4.91 5.02 18.54
C ILE A 214 -5.23 4.79 17.08
N TYR A 215 -5.47 3.54 16.68
CA TYR A 215 -5.95 3.18 15.33
C TYR A 215 -7.46 3.17 15.31
N ALA A 216 -8.04 3.80 14.30
CA ALA A 216 -9.49 3.83 14.13
C ALA A 216 -9.88 3.76 12.65
N ILE A 217 -11.15 3.47 12.40
CA ILE A 217 -11.75 3.47 11.08
C ILE A 217 -13.13 4.11 11.13
N SER A 218 -13.52 4.72 10.02
CA SER A 218 -14.85 5.34 9.89
C SER A 218 -15.40 5.15 8.47
N PHE A 219 -16.73 5.18 8.37
CA PHE A 219 -17.45 4.97 7.11
C PHE A 219 -18.66 5.91 7.00
N PRO A 220 -19.11 6.18 5.75
CA PRO A 220 -20.31 6.98 5.49
C PRO A 220 -21.62 6.22 5.78
N ASP A 221 -21.56 4.93 6.12
CA ASP A 221 -22.70 4.11 6.52
C ASP A 221 -22.29 2.97 7.47
N LYS A 222 -23.28 2.48 8.26
CA LYS A 222 -23.06 1.42 9.25
C LYS A 222 -22.83 0.05 8.63
N LYS A 223 -23.35 -0.20 7.42
CA LYS A 223 -23.19 -1.49 6.75
C LYS A 223 -21.73 -1.71 6.37
N ARG A 224 -21.06 -0.71 5.79
CA ARG A 224 -19.63 -0.78 5.44
C ARG A 224 -18.76 -1.07 6.66
N LEU A 225 -19.05 -0.47 7.82
CA LEU A 225 -18.33 -0.78 9.05
C LEU A 225 -18.55 -2.23 9.47
N LYS A 226 -19.80 -2.71 9.44
CA LYS A 226 -20.11 -4.10 9.78
C LYS A 226 -19.38 -5.08 8.86
N ASP A 227 -19.42 -4.83 7.55
CA ASP A 227 -18.77 -5.67 6.54
C ASP A 227 -17.25 -5.68 6.74
N TYR A 228 -16.66 -4.52 7.05
CA TYR A 228 -15.22 -4.40 7.36
C TYR A 228 -14.85 -5.19 8.62
N LEU A 229 -15.59 -5.04 9.71
CA LEU A 229 -15.30 -5.76 10.96
C LEU A 229 -15.48 -7.28 10.79
N PHE A 230 -16.48 -7.70 10.03
CA PHE A 230 -16.66 -9.11 9.66
C PHE A 230 -15.48 -9.63 8.86
N MET A 231 -15.01 -8.89 7.85
CA MET A 231 -13.83 -9.25 7.05
C MET A 231 -12.58 -9.37 7.92
N VAL A 232 -12.35 -8.43 8.84
CA VAL A 232 -11.19 -8.45 9.77
C VAL A 232 -11.27 -9.66 10.70
N GLU A 233 -12.44 -9.98 11.21
CA GLU A 233 -12.63 -11.15 12.09
C GLU A 233 -12.45 -12.48 11.34
N GLU A 234 -12.98 -12.57 10.13
CA GLU A 234 -12.75 -13.72 9.26
C GLU A 234 -11.27 -13.88 8.89
N ALA A 235 -10.57 -12.76 8.61
CA ALA A 235 -9.14 -12.79 8.36
C ALA A 235 -8.34 -13.32 9.57
N LYS A 236 -8.71 -12.92 10.80
CA LYS A 236 -8.09 -13.45 12.04
C LYS A 236 -8.29 -14.96 12.18
N LYS A 237 -9.49 -15.46 11.88
CA LYS A 237 -9.80 -16.91 11.93
C LYS A 237 -8.97 -17.71 10.91
N ARG A 238 -8.58 -17.07 9.80
CA ARG A 238 -7.80 -17.68 8.72
C ARG A 238 -6.30 -17.37 8.80
N ASP A 239 -5.84 -16.73 9.86
CA ASP A 239 -4.42 -16.41 10.02
C ASP A 239 -3.60 -17.70 10.10
N HIS A 240 -2.70 -17.89 9.14
CA HIS A 240 -1.82 -19.06 9.07
C HIS A 240 -0.91 -19.18 10.28
N LYS A 241 -0.60 -18.08 10.98
CA LYS A 241 0.18 -18.07 12.22
C LYS A 241 -0.56 -18.73 13.39
N VAL A 242 -1.90 -18.75 13.32
CA VAL A 242 -2.77 -19.44 14.28
C VAL A 242 -3.09 -20.85 13.79
N LEU A 243 -3.53 -20.98 12.55
CA LEU A 243 -3.92 -22.26 11.96
C LEU A 243 -2.75 -23.22 11.77
N GLY A 244 -1.57 -22.71 11.44
CA GLY A 244 -0.37 -23.53 11.22
C GLY A 244 0.00 -24.39 12.41
N PRO A 245 0.26 -23.83 13.61
CA PRO A 245 0.49 -24.59 14.82
C PRO A 245 -0.70 -25.43 15.27
N MET A 246 -1.93 -24.89 15.18
CA MET A 246 -3.14 -25.60 15.60
C MET A 246 -3.39 -26.88 14.80
N LEU A 247 -3.08 -26.88 13.50
CA LEU A 247 -3.24 -28.02 12.60
C LEU A 247 -1.94 -28.81 12.38
N ASP A 248 -0.89 -28.49 13.12
CA ASP A 248 0.44 -29.11 13.00
C ASP A 248 0.98 -29.08 11.55
N LEU A 249 0.92 -27.91 10.90
CA LEU A 249 1.34 -27.75 9.52
C LEU A 249 2.82 -27.37 9.39
N PHE A 250 3.29 -26.46 10.24
CA PHE A 250 4.68 -25.98 10.25
C PHE A 250 5.08 -25.37 11.59
N SER A 251 6.39 -25.21 11.78
CA SER A 251 6.96 -24.45 12.89
C SER A 251 8.20 -23.66 12.47
N PHE A 252 8.57 -22.68 13.28
CA PHE A 252 9.85 -21.98 13.20
C PHE A 252 10.72 -22.36 14.41
N LYS A 253 12.03 -22.46 14.21
CA LYS A 253 13.01 -22.82 15.24
C LYS A 253 14.13 -21.78 15.27
N GLU A 254 14.75 -21.62 16.42
CA GLU A 254 15.87 -20.67 16.63
C GLU A 254 17.08 -21.03 15.77
N GLU A 255 17.27 -22.31 15.49
CA GLU A 255 18.38 -22.82 14.68
C GLU A 255 18.27 -22.43 13.19
N ALA A 256 17.05 -22.08 12.72
CA ALA A 256 16.79 -21.64 11.35
C ALA A 256 15.82 -20.46 11.33
N PRO A 257 16.25 -19.28 11.79
CA PRO A 257 15.36 -18.14 11.94
C PRO A 257 14.82 -17.67 10.59
N GLY A 258 13.49 -17.61 10.50
CA GLY A 258 12.79 -17.22 9.27
C GLY A 258 12.71 -18.32 8.20
N MET A 259 13.09 -19.57 8.52
CA MET A 259 12.96 -20.72 7.62
C MET A 259 11.96 -21.72 8.25
N PRO A 260 10.82 -22.00 7.60
CA PRO A 260 9.81 -22.87 8.15
C PRO A 260 10.21 -24.35 8.08
N PHE A 261 9.96 -25.08 9.15
CA PHE A 261 9.94 -26.54 9.18
C PHE A 261 8.54 -26.99 8.79
N ILE A 262 8.38 -27.66 7.68
CA ILE A 262 7.08 -28.19 7.23
C ILE A 262 6.86 -29.56 7.86
N HIS A 263 5.78 -29.67 8.62
CA HIS A 263 5.38 -30.89 9.31
C HIS A 263 4.66 -31.88 8.37
N PRO A 264 4.42 -33.13 8.78
CA PRO A 264 3.78 -34.13 7.90
C PRO A 264 2.42 -33.67 7.33
N HIS A 265 1.56 -33.04 8.12
CA HIS A 265 0.28 -32.51 7.63
C HIS A 265 0.49 -31.35 6.63
N GLY A 266 1.42 -30.47 6.90
CA GLY A 266 1.79 -29.37 6.00
C GLY A 266 2.37 -29.89 4.68
N LEU A 267 3.17 -30.99 4.74
CA LEU A 267 3.76 -31.59 3.55
C LEU A 267 2.71 -32.23 2.63
N ILE A 268 1.60 -32.71 3.16
CA ILE A 268 0.47 -33.18 2.34
C ILE A 268 -0.08 -32.02 1.49
N ILE A 269 -0.32 -30.87 2.11
CA ILE A 269 -0.80 -29.67 1.40
C ILE A 269 0.23 -29.22 0.38
N TRP A 270 1.49 -29.12 0.79
CA TRP A 270 2.61 -28.77 -0.06
C TRP A 270 2.68 -29.64 -1.34
N ASN A 271 2.67 -30.95 -1.19
CA ASN A 271 2.75 -31.86 -2.32
C ASN A 271 1.54 -31.75 -3.27
N ARG A 272 0.34 -31.46 -2.73
CA ARG A 272 -0.85 -31.21 -3.54
C ARG A 272 -0.74 -29.92 -4.34
N LEU A 273 -0.24 -28.86 -3.73
CA LEU A 273 -0.01 -27.59 -4.44
C LEU A 273 1.03 -27.74 -5.54
N ILE A 274 2.16 -28.42 -5.26
CA ILE A 274 3.19 -28.67 -6.26
C ILE A 274 2.66 -29.54 -7.42
N ALA A 275 1.87 -30.57 -7.12
CA ALA A 275 1.27 -31.39 -8.17
C ALA A 275 0.33 -30.58 -9.07
N PHE A 276 -0.52 -29.74 -8.47
CA PHE A 276 -1.42 -28.84 -9.21
C PHE A 276 -0.64 -27.85 -10.10
N LEU A 277 0.42 -27.24 -9.58
CA LEU A 277 1.26 -26.31 -10.35
C LEU A 277 1.92 -27.02 -11.53
N ARG A 278 2.46 -28.23 -11.32
CA ARG A 278 3.05 -29.04 -12.41
C ARG A 278 2.03 -29.38 -13.49
N GLU A 279 0.82 -29.79 -13.11
CA GLU A 279 -0.27 -30.04 -14.08
C GLU A 279 -0.58 -28.78 -14.91
N CYS A 280 -0.57 -27.60 -14.28
CA CYS A 280 -0.80 -26.34 -14.97
C CYS A 280 0.35 -25.99 -15.92
N LEU A 281 1.60 -26.16 -15.48
CA LEU A 281 2.81 -25.87 -16.24
C LEU A 281 2.95 -26.84 -17.44
N ASP A 282 2.76 -28.14 -17.22
CA ASP A 282 2.80 -29.15 -18.27
C ASP A 282 1.75 -28.87 -19.34
N ALA A 283 0.52 -28.54 -18.94
CA ALA A 283 -0.55 -28.19 -19.87
C ALA A 283 -0.25 -26.91 -20.68
N ALA A 284 0.54 -25.99 -20.14
CA ALA A 284 0.99 -24.77 -20.80
C ALA A 284 2.32 -24.94 -21.56
N GLY A 285 2.87 -26.16 -21.63
CA GLY A 285 4.08 -26.50 -22.39
C GLY A 285 5.39 -26.05 -21.76
N TYR A 286 5.43 -25.88 -20.44
CA TYR A 286 6.68 -25.59 -19.72
C TYR A 286 7.49 -26.84 -19.47
N GLN A 287 8.81 -26.71 -19.53
CA GLN A 287 9.78 -27.74 -19.19
C GLN A 287 10.39 -27.47 -17.84
N GLU A 288 10.19 -28.35 -16.86
CA GLU A 288 10.72 -28.18 -15.50
C GLU A 288 12.21 -28.59 -15.46
N ILE A 289 13.04 -27.71 -14.89
CA ILE A 289 14.44 -27.95 -14.57
C ILE A 289 14.70 -27.83 -13.07
N LYS A 290 15.90 -28.17 -12.63
CA LYS A 290 16.38 -27.92 -11.28
C LYS A 290 17.84 -27.47 -11.32
N THR A 291 18.10 -26.29 -10.78
CA THR A 291 19.46 -25.74 -10.70
C THR A 291 20.06 -25.92 -9.29
N PRO A 292 21.41 -25.92 -9.15
CA PRO A 292 22.07 -26.00 -7.87
C PRO A 292 21.69 -24.86 -6.92
N MET A 293 21.61 -25.17 -5.63
CA MET A 293 21.32 -24.13 -4.60
C MET A 293 22.50 -23.21 -4.35
N MET A 294 23.73 -23.71 -4.42
CA MET A 294 24.94 -22.97 -4.15
C MET A 294 25.74 -22.80 -5.44
N MET A 295 26.06 -21.57 -5.78
CA MET A 295 26.80 -21.23 -7.00
C MET A 295 27.86 -20.19 -6.68
N SER A 296 28.92 -20.15 -7.51
CA SER A 296 30.07 -19.29 -7.28
C SER A 296 29.74 -17.80 -7.45
N LYS A 297 30.49 -16.96 -6.74
CA LYS A 297 30.37 -15.50 -6.75
C LYS A 297 30.42 -14.91 -8.16
N GLU A 298 31.30 -15.43 -9.01
CA GLU A 298 31.49 -14.91 -10.36
C GLU A 298 30.21 -14.95 -11.22
N LEU A 299 29.32 -15.91 -10.95
CA LEU A 299 28.02 -15.96 -11.60
C LEU A 299 27.14 -14.78 -11.18
N TRP A 300 27.13 -14.46 -9.89
CA TRP A 300 26.33 -13.38 -9.32
C TRP A 300 26.86 -12.00 -9.71
N GLU A 301 28.18 -11.85 -9.87
CA GLU A 301 28.80 -10.62 -10.40
C GLU A 301 28.44 -10.42 -11.88
N ARG A 302 28.54 -11.48 -12.70
CA ARG A 302 28.21 -11.43 -14.14
C ARG A 302 26.74 -11.09 -14.40
N SER A 303 25.84 -11.56 -13.54
CA SER A 303 24.40 -11.34 -13.67
C SER A 303 23.93 -10.04 -13.00
N GLY A 304 24.83 -9.24 -12.38
CA GLY A 304 24.51 -8.01 -11.70
C GLY A 304 23.93 -8.18 -10.28
N HIS A 305 23.50 -9.37 -9.91
CA HIS A 305 22.87 -9.63 -8.61
C HIS A 305 23.78 -9.31 -7.42
N TRP A 306 25.10 -9.50 -7.56
CA TRP A 306 26.07 -9.20 -6.53
C TRP A 306 26.03 -7.73 -6.09
N TYR A 307 25.80 -6.81 -7.02
CA TYR A 307 25.80 -5.38 -6.76
C TYR A 307 24.48 -4.86 -6.20
N HIS A 308 23.38 -5.55 -6.50
CA HIS A 308 22.02 -5.13 -6.10
C HIS A 308 21.46 -5.89 -4.90
N TYR A 309 21.95 -7.13 -4.66
CA TYR A 309 21.33 -8.07 -3.69
C TYR A 309 22.32 -8.65 -2.68
N LYS A 310 23.59 -8.21 -2.65
CA LYS A 310 24.63 -8.79 -1.78
C LYS A 310 24.21 -8.83 -0.31
N GLU A 311 23.57 -7.78 0.18
CA GLU A 311 23.11 -7.69 1.57
C GLU A 311 22.03 -8.73 1.91
N ASN A 312 21.31 -9.21 0.91
CA ASN A 312 20.28 -10.24 1.06
C ASN A 312 20.77 -11.66 0.71
N MET A 313 22.08 -11.86 0.48
CA MET A 313 22.63 -13.17 0.13
C MET A 313 23.23 -13.86 1.35
N TYR A 314 23.06 -15.18 1.42
CA TYR A 314 23.84 -16.04 2.30
C TYR A 314 25.14 -16.43 1.59
N LEU A 315 26.26 -16.00 2.15
CA LEU A 315 27.59 -16.20 1.59
C LEU A 315 28.34 -17.32 2.32
N SER A 316 29.14 -18.08 1.60
CA SER A 316 30.04 -19.10 2.15
C SER A 316 31.39 -19.05 1.45
N GLN A 317 32.46 -19.33 2.19
CA GLN A 317 33.80 -19.46 1.65
C GLN A 317 34.24 -20.92 1.73
N ILE A 318 34.58 -21.51 0.61
CA ILE A 318 35.03 -22.90 0.51
C ILE A 318 36.29 -22.92 -0.36
N GLU A 319 37.37 -23.50 0.13
CA GLU A 319 38.66 -23.60 -0.61
C GLU A 319 39.11 -22.27 -1.24
N GLU A 320 39.10 -21.19 -0.45
CA GLU A 320 39.45 -19.82 -0.85
C GLU A 320 38.54 -19.18 -1.94
N ARG A 321 37.44 -19.85 -2.28
CA ARG A 321 36.44 -19.32 -3.21
C ARG A 321 35.18 -18.92 -2.49
N GLU A 322 34.57 -17.82 -2.94
CA GLU A 322 33.29 -17.33 -2.43
C GLU A 322 32.13 -17.97 -3.20
N PHE A 323 31.13 -18.42 -2.47
CA PHE A 323 29.88 -18.96 -2.99
C PHE A 323 28.70 -18.24 -2.34
N ALA A 324 27.56 -18.24 -3.02
CA ALA A 324 26.29 -17.78 -2.45
C ALA A 324 25.21 -18.85 -2.62
N ILE A 325 24.34 -18.95 -1.63
CA ILE A 325 23.09 -19.68 -1.77
C ILE A 325 22.17 -18.80 -2.67
N LYS A 326 21.57 -19.37 -3.69
CA LYS A 326 20.82 -18.64 -4.69
C LYS A 326 19.66 -17.83 -4.09
N PRO A 327 19.62 -16.50 -4.27
CA PRO A 327 18.48 -15.65 -3.91
C PRO A 327 17.42 -15.64 -5.02
N MET A 328 17.76 -16.08 -6.22
CA MET A 328 16.95 -16.11 -7.43
C MET A 328 17.36 -17.29 -8.31
N ASN A 329 16.46 -17.71 -9.22
CA ASN A 329 16.72 -18.84 -10.14
C ASN A 329 17.29 -18.40 -11.50
N CYS A 330 17.13 -17.11 -11.86
CA CYS A 330 17.48 -16.57 -13.18
C CYS A 330 18.89 -16.95 -13.68
N PRO A 331 19.98 -16.71 -12.91
CA PRO A 331 21.32 -17.03 -13.44
C PRO A 331 21.54 -18.51 -13.68
N GLY A 332 20.94 -19.38 -12.86
CA GLY A 332 20.99 -20.83 -13.05
C GLY A 332 20.28 -21.27 -14.34
N CYS A 333 19.10 -20.71 -14.60
CA CYS A 333 18.35 -20.97 -15.82
C CYS A 333 19.08 -20.48 -17.08
N MET A 334 19.74 -19.30 -17.01
CA MET A 334 20.57 -18.78 -18.12
C MET A 334 21.77 -19.71 -18.40
N LEU A 335 22.40 -20.28 -17.38
CA LEU A 335 23.45 -21.27 -17.57
C LEU A 335 22.91 -22.54 -18.25
N TYR A 336 21.73 -23.02 -17.83
CA TYR A 336 21.09 -24.16 -18.49
C TYR A 336 20.81 -23.86 -19.97
N TYR A 337 20.20 -22.72 -20.29
CA TYR A 337 19.92 -22.32 -21.67
C TYR A 337 21.19 -22.34 -22.56
N ARG A 338 22.33 -21.92 -22.00
CA ARG A 338 23.62 -21.89 -22.71
C ARG A 338 24.30 -23.26 -22.90
N THR A 339 23.73 -24.33 -22.36
CA THR A 339 24.32 -25.67 -22.52
C THR A 339 24.18 -26.22 -23.95
N ALA A 340 23.27 -25.67 -24.74
CA ALA A 340 23.02 -26.06 -26.12
C ALA A 340 22.92 -24.82 -27.03
N ILE A 341 23.06 -25.08 -28.34
CA ILE A 341 22.73 -24.06 -29.36
C ILE A 341 21.27 -24.26 -29.75
N HIS A 342 20.48 -23.21 -29.64
CA HIS A 342 19.06 -23.24 -29.94
C HIS A 342 18.78 -22.60 -31.31
N SER A 343 17.93 -23.25 -32.08
CA SER A 343 17.40 -22.68 -33.32
C SER A 343 16.28 -21.67 -32.98
N TYR A 344 16.20 -20.60 -33.76
CA TYR A 344 15.06 -19.68 -33.67
C TYR A 344 13.69 -20.35 -33.86
N ARG A 345 13.67 -21.54 -34.49
CA ARG A 345 12.46 -22.35 -34.71
C ARG A 345 11.99 -23.11 -33.48
N GLU A 346 12.85 -23.22 -32.46
CA GLU A 346 12.52 -23.85 -31.17
C GLU A 346 11.87 -22.86 -30.20
N LEU A 347 11.96 -21.58 -30.54
CA LEU A 347 11.38 -20.52 -29.70
C LEU A 347 9.87 -20.37 -29.96
N PRO A 348 9.07 -20.12 -28.91
CA PRO A 348 9.49 -19.85 -27.53
C PRO A 348 9.84 -21.11 -26.74
N LEU A 349 10.88 -21.04 -25.91
CA LEU A 349 11.20 -22.04 -24.90
C LEU A 349 10.74 -21.56 -23.53
N ARG A 350 9.92 -22.36 -22.88
CA ARG A 350 9.34 -22.06 -21.54
C ARG A 350 9.98 -22.97 -20.52
N ILE A 351 10.89 -22.45 -19.73
CA ILE A 351 11.67 -23.21 -18.74
C ILE A 351 11.19 -22.83 -17.34
N ALA A 352 10.62 -23.79 -16.63
CA ALA A 352 10.13 -23.61 -15.26
C ALA A 352 11.07 -24.24 -14.24
N GLU A 353 11.09 -23.70 -13.05
CA GLU A 353 11.79 -24.27 -11.90
C GLU A 353 10.99 -24.00 -10.61
N ILE A 354 10.56 -25.04 -9.91
CA ILE A 354 10.09 -24.92 -8.53
C ILE A 354 11.34 -24.82 -7.66
N GLY A 355 11.92 -23.63 -7.65
CA GLY A 355 13.25 -23.36 -7.13
C GLY A 355 13.25 -22.93 -5.67
N HIS A 356 14.05 -23.63 -4.84
CA HIS A 356 14.28 -23.22 -3.46
C HIS A 356 15.32 -22.10 -3.42
N VAL A 357 14.93 -20.94 -2.90
CA VAL A 357 15.77 -19.74 -2.82
C VAL A 357 15.85 -19.24 -1.37
N HIS A 358 16.92 -18.49 -1.06
CA HIS A 358 17.14 -17.95 0.26
C HIS A 358 17.49 -16.47 0.17
N ARG A 359 16.85 -15.66 1.00
CA ARG A 359 17.10 -14.22 1.11
C ARG A 359 17.30 -13.85 2.56
N PHE A 360 18.37 -13.17 2.89
CA PHE A 360 18.61 -12.66 4.24
C PHE A 360 17.73 -11.45 4.51
N GLU A 361 16.48 -11.71 4.86
CA GLU A 361 15.54 -10.70 5.30
C GLU A 361 15.86 -10.22 6.71
N ALA A 362 15.72 -8.92 6.97
CA ALA A 362 15.89 -8.38 8.32
C ALA A 362 14.90 -9.01 9.30
N SER A 363 15.35 -9.29 10.54
CA SER A 363 14.53 -9.99 11.53
C SER A 363 13.20 -9.31 11.81
N GLY A 364 13.16 -7.97 11.84
CA GLY A 364 11.93 -7.19 12.03
C GLY A 364 10.96 -7.22 10.86
N ALA A 365 11.38 -7.70 9.68
CA ALA A 365 10.53 -7.82 8.51
C ALA A 365 9.86 -9.20 8.39
N LEU A 366 10.29 -10.20 9.19
CA LEU A 366 9.74 -11.56 9.11
C LEU A 366 8.27 -11.60 9.55
N ASN A 367 7.44 -12.32 8.80
CA ASN A 367 6.00 -12.37 9.06
C ASN A 367 5.39 -13.73 8.69
N GLY A 368 5.45 -14.69 9.61
CA GLY A 368 4.94 -16.05 9.40
C GLY A 368 5.46 -16.65 8.08
N LEU A 369 4.58 -17.20 7.24
CA LEU A 369 4.91 -17.70 5.90
C LEU A 369 4.89 -16.60 4.82
N PHE A 370 4.41 -15.39 5.10
CA PHE A 370 4.36 -14.30 4.12
C PHE A 370 5.72 -13.66 3.87
N ARG A 371 6.61 -13.67 4.86
CA ARG A 371 7.98 -13.17 4.69
C ARG A 371 8.95 -14.01 5.48
N VAL A 372 9.69 -14.82 4.74
CA VAL A 372 10.59 -15.86 5.23
C VAL A 372 11.97 -15.69 4.61
N ARG A 373 12.96 -16.40 5.12
CA ARG A 373 14.34 -16.40 4.60
C ARG A 373 14.63 -17.56 3.65
N GLY A 374 13.83 -18.62 3.70
CA GLY A 374 13.91 -19.77 2.77
C GLY A 374 12.53 -20.09 2.24
N PHE A 375 12.36 -20.12 0.92
CA PHE A 375 11.08 -20.36 0.26
C PHE A 375 11.25 -20.94 -1.14
N HIS A 376 10.19 -21.53 -1.67
CA HIS A 376 10.15 -21.99 -3.03
C HIS A 376 9.40 -20.99 -3.91
N GLN A 377 9.91 -20.79 -5.10
CA GLN A 377 9.24 -20.02 -6.15
C GLN A 377 8.76 -20.99 -7.24
N ASP A 378 7.53 -20.79 -7.67
CA ASP A 378 7.04 -21.26 -8.97
C ASP A 378 7.51 -20.25 -10.01
N ASP A 379 8.72 -20.45 -10.49
CA ASP A 379 9.46 -19.51 -11.33
C ASP A 379 9.60 -20.04 -12.75
N ALA A 380 9.63 -19.13 -13.72
CA ALA A 380 9.85 -19.51 -15.11
C ALA A 380 10.63 -18.44 -15.88
N HIS A 381 11.41 -18.91 -16.86
CA HIS A 381 12.14 -18.07 -17.80
C HIS A 381 11.74 -18.46 -19.22
N LEU A 382 11.25 -17.50 -19.97
CA LEU A 382 10.79 -17.69 -21.34
C LEU A 382 11.82 -17.09 -22.29
N PHE A 383 12.35 -17.91 -23.16
CA PHE A 383 13.27 -17.50 -24.22
C PHE A 383 12.49 -17.40 -25.52
N MET A 384 12.38 -16.19 -26.08
CA MET A 384 11.49 -15.91 -27.20
C MET A 384 12.08 -14.84 -28.12
N ARG A 385 11.52 -14.70 -29.30
CA ARG A 385 11.81 -13.59 -30.21
C ARG A 385 10.94 -12.38 -29.87
N PRO A 386 11.37 -11.18 -30.22
CA PRO A 386 10.61 -9.95 -29.90
C PRO A 386 9.13 -10.00 -30.35
N GLU A 387 8.86 -10.54 -31.52
CA GLU A 387 7.50 -10.67 -32.06
C GLU A 387 6.61 -11.68 -31.33
N GLN A 388 7.17 -12.50 -30.45
CA GLN A 388 6.42 -13.47 -29.64
C GLN A 388 6.06 -12.94 -28.25
N ILE A 389 6.57 -11.77 -27.84
CA ILE A 389 6.41 -11.24 -26.48
C ILE A 389 4.94 -11.12 -26.11
N GLN A 390 4.13 -10.49 -26.96
CA GLN A 390 2.71 -10.24 -26.67
C GLN A 390 1.93 -11.54 -26.45
N ASP A 391 2.12 -12.53 -27.31
CA ASP A 391 1.43 -13.83 -27.23
C ASP A 391 1.86 -14.61 -25.97
N GLU A 392 3.15 -14.61 -25.65
CA GLU A 392 3.67 -15.31 -24.47
C GLU A 392 3.18 -14.64 -23.18
N ILE A 393 3.16 -13.32 -23.09
CA ILE A 393 2.59 -12.62 -21.94
C ILE A 393 1.10 -12.90 -21.79
N HIS A 394 0.34 -12.93 -22.89
CA HIS A 394 -1.07 -13.31 -22.85
C HIS A 394 -1.28 -14.72 -22.25
N GLN A 395 -0.45 -15.69 -22.63
CA GLN A 395 -0.50 -17.04 -22.06
C GLN A 395 -0.12 -17.08 -20.57
N ILE A 396 0.86 -16.26 -20.14
CA ILE A 396 1.19 -16.12 -18.72
C ILE A 396 0.00 -15.54 -17.94
N LEU A 397 -0.69 -14.53 -18.49
CA LEU A 397 -1.90 -13.96 -17.85
C LEU A 397 -3.01 -15.00 -17.70
N GLN A 398 -3.24 -15.83 -18.72
CA GLN A 398 -4.21 -16.94 -18.67
C GLN A 398 -3.84 -17.97 -17.59
N LEU A 399 -2.57 -18.33 -17.50
CA LEU A 399 -2.07 -19.27 -16.49
C LEU A 399 -2.22 -18.70 -15.07
N ALA A 400 -1.83 -17.44 -14.88
CA ALA A 400 -1.96 -16.76 -13.61
C ALA A 400 -3.44 -16.64 -13.19
N ASP A 401 -4.32 -16.24 -14.11
CA ASP A 401 -5.76 -16.16 -13.85
C ASP A 401 -6.33 -17.50 -13.40
N LYS A 402 -6.02 -18.60 -14.13
CA LYS A 402 -6.43 -19.95 -13.77
C LYS A 402 -6.01 -20.32 -12.34
N ILE A 403 -4.77 -20.01 -11.96
CA ILE A 403 -4.25 -20.33 -10.63
C ILE A 403 -4.96 -19.50 -9.57
N TYR A 404 -5.02 -18.16 -9.72
CA TYR A 404 -5.66 -17.27 -8.73
C TYR A 404 -7.16 -17.56 -8.59
N MET A 405 -7.87 -17.79 -9.69
CA MET A 405 -9.30 -18.13 -9.65
C MET A 405 -9.57 -19.46 -8.98
N THR A 406 -8.69 -20.45 -9.14
CA THR A 406 -8.81 -21.75 -8.45
C THR A 406 -8.81 -21.59 -6.93
N PHE A 407 -8.06 -20.64 -6.41
CA PHE A 407 -8.00 -20.34 -4.97
C PHE A 407 -8.97 -19.23 -4.53
N GLY A 408 -9.75 -18.64 -5.46
CA GLY A 408 -10.65 -17.52 -5.16
C GLY A 408 -9.91 -16.26 -4.70
N LEU A 409 -8.70 -16.04 -5.19
CA LEU A 409 -7.86 -14.90 -4.83
C LEU A 409 -8.01 -13.80 -5.90
N PRO A 410 -8.58 -12.64 -5.53
CA PRO A 410 -8.60 -11.50 -6.43
C PRO A 410 -7.18 -10.95 -6.64
N TYR A 411 -6.90 -10.50 -7.84
CA TYR A 411 -5.62 -9.88 -8.19
C TYR A 411 -5.82 -8.60 -9.00
N ARG A 412 -4.78 -7.78 -9.07
CA ARG A 412 -4.72 -6.60 -9.94
C ARG A 412 -3.45 -6.66 -10.78
N LEU A 413 -3.52 -6.04 -11.95
CA LEU A 413 -2.41 -5.99 -12.89
C LEU A 413 -1.76 -4.61 -12.87
N GLU A 414 -0.44 -4.59 -12.98
CA GLU A 414 0.38 -3.40 -13.05
C GLU A 414 1.41 -3.56 -14.17
N LEU A 415 1.59 -2.50 -14.96
CA LEU A 415 2.65 -2.39 -15.94
C LEU A 415 3.77 -1.56 -15.34
N SER A 416 4.85 -2.19 -14.89
CA SER A 416 6.03 -1.52 -14.40
C SER A 416 6.91 -1.07 -15.56
N THR A 417 7.26 0.24 -15.59
CA THR A 417 8.11 0.80 -16.63
C THR A 417 9.56 0.91 -16.18
N ARG A 418 10.45 1.28 -17.11
CA ARG A 418 11.89 1.39 -16.85
C ARG A 418 12.21 2.33 -15.70
N PRO A 419 13.05 1.93 -14.73
CA PRO A 419 13.64 2.82 -13.72
C PRO A 419 14.64 3.83 -14.36
N GLU A 420 15.31 4.61 -13.52
CA GLU A 420 16.41 5.48 -13.99
C GLU A 420 17.44 4.70 -14.79
N LYS A 421 17.85 5.23 -15.95
CA LYS A 421 18.80 4.57 -16.88
C LYS A 421 20.11 4.12 -16.24
N SER A 422 20.60 4.84 -15.24
CA SER A 422 21.81 4.52 -14.48
C SER A 422 21.71 3.22 -13.68
N LYS A 423 20.49 2.74 -13.44
CA LYS A 423 20.20 1.56 -12.61
C LYS A 423 19.74 0.35 -13.43
N THR A 424 19.72 0.45 -14.76
CA THR A 424 19.16 -0.58 -15.63
C THR A 424 20.14 -1.08 -16.68
N ILE A 425 20.00 -2.33 -17.07
CA ILE A 425 20.71 -2.99 -18.17
C ILE A 425 19.81 -2.95 -19.41
N GLY A 426 20.39 -3.01 -20.60
CA GLY A 426 19.68 -2.97 -21.88
C GLY A 426 19.58 -1.58 -22.52
N SER A 427 19.40 -1.56 -23.84
CA SER A 427 19.23 -0.35 -24.61
C SER A 427 17.85 0.28 -24.43
N ASP A 428 17.68 1.53 -24.88
CA ASP A 428 16.39 2.20 -24.89
C ASP A 428 15.39 1.44 -25.77
N GLU A 429 15.87 0.89 -26.89
CA GLU A 429 15.08 0.11 -27.84
C GLU A 429 14.59 -1.22 -27.23
N ASP A 430 15.45 -1.93 -26.48
CA ASP A 430 15.07 -3.17 -25.79
C ASP A 430 13.94 -2.91 -24.79
N TRP A 431 14.05 -1.84 -24.02
CA TRP A 431 13.02 -1.45 -23.05
C TRP A 431 11.72 -1.01 -23.72
N GLU A 432 11.79 -0.30 -24.84
CA GLU A 432 10.61 0.11 -25.61
C GLU A 432 9.87 -1.10 -26.20
N VAL A 433 10.59 -2.03 -26.82
CA VAL A 433 10.03 -3.27 -27.40
C VAL A 433 9.35 -4.09 -26.30
N ALA A 434 10.02 -4.30 -25.16
CA ALA A 434 9.48 -5.06 -24.05
C ALA A 434 8.23 -4.39 -23.46
N THR A 435 8.29 -3.07 -23.19
CA THR A 435 7.17 -2.33 -22.62
C THR A 435 5.96 -2.32 -23.54
N ASN A 436 6.17 -2.14 -24.85
CA ASN A 436 5.08 -2.17 -25.84
C ASN A 436 4.44 -3.56 -25.94
N GLY A 437 5.26 -4.63 -25.91
CA GLY A 437 4.74 -6.01 -25.90
C GLY A 437 3.91 -6.33 -24.65
N LEU A 438 4.37 -5.92 -23.48
CA LEU A 438 3.63 -6.06 -22.23
C LEU A 438 2.31 -5.28 -22.26
N LYS A 439 2.36 -4.01 -22.72
CA LYS A 439 1.18 -3.17 -22.85
C LYS A 439 0.15 -3.75 -23.82
N GLY A 440 0.61 -4.21 -24.99
CA GLY A 440 -0.28 -4.85 -25.97
C GLY A 440 -1.00 -6.08 -25.39
N ALA A 441 -0.28 -6.95 -24.66
CA ALA A 441 -0.90 -8.09 -24.01
C ALA A 441 -1.92 -7.71 -22.92
N LEU A 442 -1.66 -6.66 -22.14
CA LEU A 442 -2.59 -6.17 -21.12
C LEU A 442 -3.84 -5.51 -21.74
N ASP A 443 -3.67 -4.76 -22.82
CA ASP A 443 -4.79 -4.15 -23.56
C ASP A 443 -5.70 -5.24 -24.18
N ASP A 444 -5.11 -6.30 -24.73
CA ASP A 444 -5.83 -7.45 -25.30
C ASP A 444 -6.51 -8.31 -24.22
N TRP A 445 -5.94 -8.36 -23.00
CA TRP A 445 -6.52 -9.08 -21.86
C TRP A 445 -7.85 -8.48 -21.42
N GLY A 446 -8.08 -7.18 -21.65
CA GLY A 446 -9.34 -6.50 -21.42
C GLY A 446 -9.70 -6.23 -19.95
N HIS A 447 -8.82 -6.50 -19.01
CA HIS A 447 -8.97 -6.12 -17.60
C HIS A 447 -8.26 -4.80 -17.31
N SER A 448 -8.76 -4.06 -16.32
CA SER A 448 -8.11 -2.81 -15.90
C SER A 448 -6.74 -3.10 -15.29
N TYR A 449 -5.75 -2.31 -15.66
CA TYR A 449 -4.41 -2.31 -15.06
C TYR A 449 -3.96 -0.88 -14.78
N ARG A 450 -2.96 -0.73 -13.95
CA ARG A 450 -2.31 0.57 -13.72
C ARG A 450 -0.88 0.56 -14.24
N ILE A 451 -0.38 1.73 -14.61
CA ILE A 451 1.03 1.92 -14.94
C ILE A 451 1.76 2.27 -13.63
N ASN A 452 2.82 1.54 -13.34
CA ASN A 452 3.70 1.76 -12.20
C ASN A 452 5.06 2.26 -12.73
N GLU A 453 5.19 3.58 -12.81
CA GLU A 453 6.35 4.21 -13.43
C GLU A 453 7.63 3.98 -12.63
N GLY A 454 8.69 3.53 -13.30
CA GLY A 454 10.00 3.37 -12.72
C GLY A 454 10.20 2.14 -11.83
N ASP A 455 9.25 1.23 -11.76
CA ASP A 455 9.27 0.04 -10.89
C ASP A 455 9.71 -1.25 -11.63
N GLY A 456 10.21 -1.12 -12.85
CA GLY A 456 10.72 -2.25 -13.60
C GLY A 456 11.99 -2.85 -12.96
N ALA A 457 12.20 -4.15 -13.15
CA ALA A 457 13.44 -4.81 -12.73
C ALA A 457 14.65 -4.29 -13.55
N PHE A 458 15.87 -4.41 -12.98
CA PHE A 458 17.13 -3.96 -13.58
C PHE A 458 17.60 -4.79 -14.78
#